data_0169a7883b6d30359b818bbe96feb8f7
#
_entry.id   0169a7883b6d30359b818bbe96feb8f7
#
_cell.length_a   1.000
_cell.length_b   1.000
_cell.length_c   1.000
_cell.angle_alpha   90.00
_cell.angle_beta   90.00
_cell.angle_gamma   90.00
#
_symmetry.space_group_name_H-M   'P 1'
#
loop_
_entity.id
_entity.type
_entity.pdbx_description
1 polymer ?
#
loop_
_entity_poly.entity_id
_entity_poly.type
_entity_poly.pdbx_seq_one_letter_code
_entity_poly.pdbx_strand_id
1 'polypeptide(L)'
;MSNIKLFFLVFIMSSNFILSQDMENKLANEKSLYLKQHATNPVNWYPWGNQALDSAKNSDKLLLISVGYSSCHWCHVMEEESFTDNDVAQVMNSNFVNIKVDREERPDLDEIYMKALVLMTGSGGWPMNIIALPDGTPIWGGTYVPKTQWIQVLNQVSGFYKTRKPDVLEYANSVREGVKKEALVKPSPRNETYSTELQIELAEKAFIYSDKINGGIGNGQKFPLPSMLNFFLRFSNEYSNQDMKDFVYTTLMKISRGGINDRIDGGFHRYTVDNTWHIPHFEKMLYDNAQLLSIYSNAFKVFKDERFKSELYNIHRFLESKMTGEDNLIYSSISADTNYKDGTKSEGDFYVWESEELKKILKDDFKWVSEYYNINQTGYWENDRYVFYQTISDKEYCEKQGVNLTQFNKKLNRINSLLKIEREKRVHPIIDSKIIFSWNALTIRGLVDSYKTTKDPVFLNKALLINNSLSKKMIDKNIIQH
;
A
#
# COMPACT_ATOMS: atom_id res chain seq x y z
N MET A 1 -80.75 11.05 -40.00
CA MET A 1 -79.46 11.74 -40.14
C MET A 1 -78.87 11.88 -38.74
N SER A 2 -78.01 10.95 -38.38
CA SER A 2 -77.46 10.78 -37.03
C SER A 2 -75.93 11.07 -37.07
N ASN A 3 -75.50 12.06 -36.30
CA ASN A 3 -74.10 12.40 -36.12
C ASN A 3 -73.46 11.51 -35.05
N ILE A 4 -72.58 10.63 -35.46
CA ILE A 4 -71.73 9.84 -34.54
C ILE A 4 -70.45 10.69 -34.30
N LYS A 5 -70.27 11.15 -33.07
CA LYS A 5 -69.02 11.73 -32.58
C LYS A 5 -68.09 10.65 -32.10
N LEU A 6 -66.99 10.49 -32.81
CA LEU A 6 -65.91 9.57 -32.46
C LEU A 6 -65.00 10.23 -31.39
N PHE A 7 -65.03 9.72 -30.14
CA PHE A 7 -64.11 10.08 -29.10
C PHE A 7 -62.81 9.33 -29.23
N PHE A 8 -61.70 9.98 -29.60
CA PHE A 8 -60.36 9.44 -29.50
C PHE A 8 -59.86 9.59 -28.05
N LEU A 9 -59.76 8.49 -27.34
CA LEU A 9 -59.07 8.39 -26.05
C LEU A 9 -57.58 8.28 -26.31
N VAL A 10 -56.84 9.35 -26.13
CA VAL A 10 -55.37 9.35 -26.13
C VAL A 10 -54.92 8.83 -24.77
N PHE A 11 -54.45 7.58 -24.72
CA PHE A 11 -53.79 6.99 -23.55
C PHE A 11 -52.32 7.47 -23.52
N ILE A 12 -52.04 8.52 -22.75
CA ILE A 12 -50.67 8.95 -22.48
C ILE A 12 -50.09 7.93 -21.49
N MET A 13 -49.34 6.97 -22.00
CA MET A 13 -48.40 6.19 -21.18
C MET A 13 -47.27 7.13 -20.74
N SER A 14 -47.41 7.70 -19.56
CA SER A 14 -46.27 8.29 -18.85
C SER A 14 -45.34 7.15 -18.43
N SER A 15 -44.37 6.83 -19.26
CA SER A 15 -43.20 6.06 -18.87
C SER A 15 -42.46 6.89 -17.82
N ASN A 16 -42.69 6.55 -16.54
CA ASN A 16 -41.81 6.99 -15.47
C ASN A 16 -40.42 6.37 -15.75
N PHE A 17 -39.58 7.08 -16.49
CA PHE A 17 -38.15 6.93 -16.36
C PHE A 17 -37.81 7.37 -14.95
N ILE A 18 -37.79 6.40 -14.02
CA ILE A 18 -37.07 6.56 -12.78
C ILE A 18 -35.60 6.64 -13.21
N LEU A 19 -35.12 7.86 -13.42
CA LEU A 19 -33.70 8.14 -13.34
C LEU A 19 -33.32 7.69 -11.91
N SER A 20 -32.67 6.53 -11.81
CA SER A 20 -31.87 6.17 -10.64
C SER A 20 -30.88 7.33 -10.48
N GLN A 21 -31.22 8.35 -9.71
CA GLN A 21 -30.20 9.19 -9.12
C GLN A 21 -29.35 8.24 -8.30
N ASP A 22 -28.09 8.04 -8.71
CA ASP A 22 -27.10 7.42 -7.87
C ASP A 22 -27.10 8.20 -6.55
N MET A 23 -27.76 7.63 -5.53
CA MET A 23 -27.87 8.29 -4.23
C MET A 23 -26.51 8.21 -3.56
N GLU A 24 -25.72 9.25 -3.72
CA GLU A 24 -24.44 9.39 -3.03
C GLU A 24 -24.66 9.32 -1.51
N ASN A 25 -23.85 8.52 -0.84
CA ASN A 25 -23.82 8.45 0.62
C ASN A 25 -23.02 9.64 1.21
N LYS A 26 -22.82 9.66 2.52
CA LYS A 26 -22.21 10.83 3.20
C LYS A 26 -20.72 11.04 2.92
N LEU A 27 -20.07 10.10 2.20
CA LEU A 27 -18.66 10.21 1.81
C LEU A 27 -18.44 11.15 0.61
N ALA A 28 -19.47 11.49 -0.15
CA ALA A 28 -19.36 12.32 -1.34
C ALA A 28 -18.70 13.69 -1.08
N ASN A 29 -18.90 14.25 0.11
CA ASN A 29 -18.37 15.56 0.50
C ASN A 29 -16.98 15.50 1.17
N GLU A 30 -16.43 14.31 1.37
CA GLU A 30 -15.13 14.13 1.99
C GLU A 30 -13.98 14.54 1.03
N LYS A 31 -12.80 14.83 1.59
CA LYS A 31 -11.62 15.19 0.79
C LYS A 31 -10.81 13.99 0.38
N SER A 32 -10.76 12.95 1.23
CA SER A 32 -10.04 11.72 0.99
C SER A 32 -10.47 11.07 -0.32
N LEU A 33 -9.51 10.74 -1.18
CA LEU A 33 -9.75 9.97 -2.39
C LEU A 33 -10.37 8.60 -2.07
N TYR A 34 -9.85 7.94 -1.04
CA TYR A 34 -10.37 6.64 -0.59
C TYR A 34 -11.83 6.70 -0.17
N LEU A 35 -12.23 7.72 0.58
CA LEU A 35 -13.63 7.87 0.98
C LEU A 35 -14.53 8.16 -0.22
N LYS A 36 -14.10 9.02 -1.14
CA LYS A 36 -14.83 9.32 -2.36
C LYS A 36 -15.04 8.11 -3.28
N GLN A 37 -14.08 7.19 -3.35
CA GLN A 37 -14.21 5.95 -4.12
C GLN A 37 -15.43 5.13 -3.67
N HIS A 38 -15.83 5.25 -2.40
CA HIS A 38 -17.00 4.56 -1.82
C HIS A 38 -18.29 5.40 -1.77
N ALA A 39 -18.28 6.62 -2.31
CA ALA A 39 -19.43 7.54 -2.23
C ALA A 39 -20.67 7.03 -2.93
N THR A 40 -20.52 6.23 -3.99
CA THR A 40 -21.62 5.67 -4.79
C THR A 40 -22.03 4.25 -4.38
N ASN A 41 -21.37 3.67 -3.37
CA ASN A 41 -21.76 2.34 -2.88
C ASN A 41 -23.20 2.39 -2.32
N PRO A 42 -24.01 1.32 -2.48
CA PRO A 42 -25.34 1.20 -1.89
C PRO A 42 -25.32 1.09 -0.36
N VAL A 43 -24.16 0.89 0.23
CA VAL A 43 -23.95 0.95 1.69
C VAL A 43 -24.02 2.40 2.16
N ASN A 44 -24.83 2.67 3.20
CA ASN A 44 -24.97 3.99 3.81
C ASN A 44 -23.74 4.32 4.66
N TRP A 45 -22.62 4.62 4.00
CA TRP A 45 -21.37 4.96 4.64
C TRP A 45 -21.41 6.35 5.30
N TYR A 46 -20.84 6.43 6.48
CA TYR A 46 -20.50 7.67 7.19
C TYR A 46 -18.96 7.82 7.22
N PRO A 47 -18.45 9.04 7.19
CA PRO A 47 -17.10 9.29 7.70
C PRO A 47 -17.07 9.12 9.21
N TRP A 48 -15.89 8.90 9.79
CA TRP A 48 -15.74 8.87 11.25
C TRP A 48 -16.06 10.22 11.87
N GLY A 49 -16.97 10.24 12.83
CA GLY A 49 -17.35 11.48 13.54
C GLY A 49 -18.57 11.30 14.43
N ASN A 50 -18.90 12.36 15.17
CA ASN A 50 -20.00 12.34 16.14
C ASN A 50 -21.34 11.95 15.50
N GLN A 51 -21.59 12.35 14.25
CA GLN A 51 -22.84 12.03 13.57
C GLN A 51 -23.08 10.51 13.45
N ALA A 52 -22.02 9.74 13.13
CA ALA A 52 -22.10 8.28 13.05
C ALA A 52 -22.26 7.66 14.45
N LEU A 53 -21.45 8.11 15.41
CA LEU A 53 -21.47 7.60 16.78
C LEU A 53 -22.82 7.88 17.47
N ASP A 54 -23.38 9.08 17.32
CA ASP A 54 -24.69 9.45 17.88
C ASP A 54 -25.82 8.68 17.18
N SER A 55 -25.72 8.45 15.85
CA SER A 55 -26.66 7.62 15.12
C SER A 55 -26.69 6.19 15.68
N ALA A 56 -25.53 5.60 15.94
CA ALA A 56 -25.44 4.27 16.52
C ALA A 56 -26.01 4.19 17.94
N LYS A 57 -25.69 5.15 18.78
CA LYS A 57 -26.22 5.26 20.16
C LYS A 57 -27.75 5.41 20.17
N ASN A 58 -28.29 6.32 19.35
CA ASN A 58 -29.72 6.62 19.34
C ASN A 58 -30.56 5.46 18.76
N SER A 59 -29.99 4.66 17.85
CA SER A 59 -30.70 3.52 17.24
C SER A 59 -30.35 2.18 17.91
N ASP A 60 -29.50 2.15 18.92
CA ASP A 60 -28.93 0.94 19.57
C ASP A 60 -28.37 -0.06 18.53
N LYS A 61 -27.73 0.46 17.48
CA LYS A 61 -27.05 -0.33 16.44
C LYS A 61 -25.56 -0.43 16.69
N LEU A 62 -24.98 -1.58 16.36
CA LEU A 62 -23.51 -1.73 16.30
C LEU A 62 -22.91 -0.81 15.23
N LEU A 63 -21.67 -0.44 15.44
CA LEU A 63 -20.83 0.19 14.41
C LEU A 63 -20.17 -0.90 13.54
N LEU A 64 -20.14 -0.68 12.23
CA LEU A 64 -19.28 -1.43 11.32
C LEU A 64 -18.27 -0.44 10.76
N ILE A 65 -17.01 -0.63 11.12
CA ILE A 65 -15.91 0.28 10.79
C ILE A 65 -14.99 -0.42 9.80
N SER A 66 -14.93 0.07 8.56
CA SER A 66 -14.05 -0.45 7.52
C SER A 66 -12.92 0.54 7.26
N VAL A 67 -11.68 0.12 7.51
CA VAL A 67 -10.46 0.92 7.41
C VAL A 67 -9.63 0.44 6.24
N GLY A 68 -9.12 1.36 5.44
CA GLY A 68 -8.26 1.07 4.30
C GLY A 68 -7.57 2.34 3.78
N TYR A 69 -7.13 2.31 2.54
CA TYR A 69 -6.48 3.43 1.85
C TYR A 69 -6.65 3.29 0.32
N SER A 70 -6.45 4.37 -0.42
CA SER A 70 -6.86 4.45 -1.83
C SER A 70 -6.08 3.57 -2.80
N SER A 71 -4.84 3.20 -2.46
CA SER A 71 -4.00 2.33 -3.30
C SER A 71 -4.10 0.83 -2.98
N CYS A 72 -4.93 0.47 -1.98
CA CYS A 72 -5.05 -0.87 -1.43
C CYS A 72 -5.85 -1.82 -2.35
N HIS A 73 -5.17 -2.75 -3.02
CA HIS A 73 -5.82 -3.74 -3.90
C HIS A 73 -6.94 -4.54 -3.20
N TRP A 74 -6.65 -5.17 -2.07
CA TRP A 74 -7.66 -5.97 -1.36
C TRP A 74 -8.85 -5.16 -0.83
N CYS A 75 -8.67 -3.83 -0.64
CA CYS A 75 -9.78 -2.93 -0.33
C CYS A 75 -10.71 -2.77 -1.55
N HIS A 76 -10.13 -2.67 -2.75
CA HIS A 76 -10.88 -2.61 -4.01
C HIS A 76 -11.60 -3.92 -4.29
N VAL A 77 -10.95 -5.07 -4.08
CA VAL A 77 -11.59 -6.39 -4.22
C VAL A 77 -12.81 -6.50 -3.29
N MET A 78 -12.67 -6.12 -2.01
CA MET A 78 -13.80 -6.17 -1.08
C MET A 78 -14.91 -5.16 -1.45
N GLU A 79 -14.55 -4.02 -2.02
CA GLU A 79 -15.52 -3.08 -2.57
C GLU A 79 -16.35 -3.73 -3.68
N GLU A 80 -15.69 -4.29 -4.69
CA GLU A 80 -16.33 -4.89 -5.86
C GLU A 80 -17.19 -6.10 -5.50
N GLU A 81 -16.68 -6.98 -4.63
CA GLU A 81 -17.41 -8.21 -4.28
C GLU A 81 -18.52 -8.00 -3.24
N SER A 82 -18.39 -6.99 -2.37
CA SER A 82 -19.25 -6.84 -1.21
C SER A 82 -19.91 -5.47 -1.11
N PHE A 83 -19.18 -4.38 -1.16
CA PHE A 83 -19.76 -3.06 -0.82
C PHE A 83 -20.60 -2.44 -1.93
N THR A 84 -20.44 -2.90 -3.19
CA THR A 84 -21.29 -2.54 -4.33
C THR A 84 -22.51 -3.44 -4.47
N ASP A 85 -22.59 -4.52 -3.69
CA ASP A 85 -23.67 -5.50 -3.76
C ASP A 85 -24.87 -5.07 -2.90
N ASN A 86 -26.08 -5.10 -3.50
CA ASN A 86 -27.30 -4.66 -2.84
C ASN A 86 -27.74 -5.56 -1.68
N ASP A 87 -27.51 -6.86 -1.75
CA ASP A 87 -27.90 -7.81 -0.68
C ASP A 87 -26.99 -7.57 0.55
N VAL A 88 -25.70 -7.39 0.32
CA VAL A 88 -24.74 -7.03 1.37
C VAL A 88 -25.12 -5.67 1.98
N ALA A 89 -25.38 -4.68 1.14
CA ALA A 89 -25.77 -3.32 1.59
C ALA A 89 -27.06 -3.38 2.43
N GLN A 90 -28.05 -4.19 2.05
CA GLN A 90 -29.28 -4.34 2.83
C GLN A 90 -29.00 -4.88 4.24
N VAL A 91 -28.14 -5.91 4.37
CA VAL A 91 -27.76 -6.47 5.68
C VAL A 91 -27.00 -5.44 6.50
N MET A 92 -26.02 -4.78 5.90
CA MET A 92 -25.19 -3.75 6.55
C MET A 92 -26.04 -2.56 7.03
N ASN A 93 -26.86 -1.99 6.16
CA ASN A 93 -27.67 -0.80 6.47
C ASN A 93 -28.77 -1.09 7.53
N SER A 94 -29.33 -2.31 7.52
CA SER A 94 -30.38 -2.71 8.47
C SER A 94 -29.85 -2.90 9.89
N ASN A 95 -28.66 -3.43 10.05
CA ASN A 95 -28.14 -3.88 11.34
C ASN A 95 -27.04 -3.00 11.93
N PHE A 96 -26.36 -2.17 11.11
CA PHE A 96 -25.20 -1.40 11.54
C PHE A 96 -25.32 0.07 11.16
N VAL A 97 -24.54 0.90 11.83
CA VAL A 97 -24.11 2.20 11.32
C VAL A 97 -22.72 2.00 10.72
N ASN A 98 -22.61 2.19 9.40
CA ASN A 98 -21.42 1.83 8.63
C ASN A 98 -20.49 3.04 8.54
N ILE A 99 -19.24 2.87 8.99
CA ILE A 99 -18.22 3.92 8.98
C ILE A 99 -17.07 3.49 8.07
N LYS A 100 -16.67 4.41 7.17
CA LYS A 100 -15.46 4.24 6.35
C LYS A 100 -14.37 5.14 6.88
N VAL A 101 -13.15 4.60 6.99
CA VAL A 101 -11.98 5.32 7.54
C VAL A 101 -10.80 5.20 6.58
N ASP A 102 -10.24 6.34 6.21
CA ASP A 102 -8.94 6.39 5.53
C ASP A 102 -7.84 6.35 6.60
N ARG A 103 -7.04 5.25 6.60
CA ARG A 103 -5.96 5.07 7.57
C ARG A 103 -4.85 6.13 7.47
N GLU A 104 -4.70 6.72 6.29
CA GLU A 104 -3.69 7.74 6.04
C GLU A 104 -4.09 9.09 6.63
N GLU A 105 -5.39 9.38 6.70
CA GLU A 105 -5.91 10.57 7.38
C GLU A 105 -6.14 10.35 8.88
N ARG A 106 -6.45 9.12 9.28
CA ARG A 106 -6.76 8.76 10.67
C ARG A 106 -5.88 7.61 11.18
N PRO A 107 -4.55 7.83 11.25
CA PRO A 107 -3.61 6.81 11.75
C PRO A 107 -3.85 6.47 13.24
N ASP A 108 -4.45 7.38 14.00
CA ASP A 108 -4.87 7.17 15.38
C ASP A 108 -5.92 6.05 15.50
N LEU A 109 -6.92 6.06 14.63
CA LEU A 109 -7.95 5.02 14.58
C LEU A 109 -7.39 3.71 14.03
N ASP A 110 -6.59 3.79 12.98
CA ASP A 110 -5.94 2.63 12.39
C ASP A 110 -5.11 1.87 13.42
N GLU A 111 -4.28 2.56 14.21
CA GLU A 111 -3.44 1.95 15.23
C GLU A 111 -4.27 1.26 16.33
N ILE A 112 -5.30 1.91 16.84
CA ILE A 112 -6.13 1.35 17.92
C ILE A 112 -6.87 0.10 17.46
N TYR A 113 -7.51 0.16 16.28
CA TYR A 113 -8.27 -0.96 15.75
C TYR A 113 -7.37 -2.08 15.22
N MET A 114 -6.19 -1.77 14.72
CA MET A 114 -5.19 -2.78 14.34
C MET A 114 -4.70 -3.57 15.56
N LYS A 115 -4.43 -2.91 16.69
CA LYS A 115 -4.09 -3.59 17.95
C LYS A 115 -5.23 -4.53 18.39
N ALA A 116 -6.47 -4.06 18.31
CA ALA A 116 -7.62 -4.88 18.65
C ALA A 116 -7.75 -6.08 17.68
N LEU A 117 -7.58 -5.87 16.38
CA LEU A 117 -7.62 -6.93 15.37
C LEU A 117 -6.56 -8.00 15.65
N VAL A 118 -5.31 -7.59 15.84
CA VAL A 118 -4.20 -8.52 16.14
C VAL A 118 -4.44 -9.28 17.46
N LEU A 119 -4.97 -8.61 18.48
CA LEU A 119 -5.32 -9.27 19.75
C LEU A 119 -6.40 -10.34 19.56
N MET A 120 -7.40 -10.09 18.71
CA MET A 120 -8.52 -11.02 18.47
C MET A 120 -8.16 -12.16 17.52
N THR A 121 -7.29 -11.94 16.54
CA THR A 121 -7.06 -12.86 15.41
C THR A 121 -5.63 -13.38 15.28
N GLY A 122 -4.66 -12.76 15.95
CA GLY A 122 -3.24 -13.05 15.83
C GLY A 122 -2.57 -12.43 14.59
N SER A 123 -3.31 -11.77 13.71
CA SER A 123 -2.78 -11.13 12.50
C SER A 123 -3.51 -9.83 12.17
N GLY A 124 -2.87 -8.97 11.38
CA GLY A 124 -3.42 -7.70 10.93
C GLY A 124 -3.28 -7.50 9.42
N GLY A 125 -3.95 -6.49 8.88
CA GLY A 125 -3.89 -6.14 7.46
C GLY A 125 -5.08 -5.28 7.02
N TRP A 126 -5.06 -4.86 5.77
CA TRP A 126 -6.14 -4.10 5.15
C TRP A 126 -6.70 -4.86 3.94
N PRO A 127 -8.03 -4.71 3.65
CA PRO A 127 -8.99 -3.93 4.43
C PRO A 127 -9.11 -4.45 5.87
N MET A 128 -9.24 -3.55 6.84
CA MET A 128 -9.52 -3.90 8.22
C MET A 128 -10.99 -3.60 8.52
N ASN A 129 -11.75 -4.63 8.90
CA ASN A 129 -13.16 -4.51 9.22
C ASN A 129 -13.36 -4.84 10.70
N ILE A 130 -13.96 -3.90 11.42
CA ILE A 130 -14.22 -4.00 12.85
C ILE A 130 -15.73 -3.83 13.09
N ILE A 131 -16.31 -4.73 13.85
CA ILE A 131 -17.64 -4.50 14.43
C ILE A 131 -17.44 -4.08 15.86
N ALA A 132 -18.06 -2.96 16.24
CA ALA A 132 -17.90 -2.35 17.55
C ALA A 132 -19.24 -1.98 18.19
N LEU A 133 -19.24 -1.84 19.52
CA LEU A 133 -20.34 -1.25 20.27
C LEU A 133 -20.55 0.22 19.84
N PRO A 134 -21.71 0.84 20.16
CA PRO A 134 -21.97 2.25 19.83
C PRO A 134 -20.97 3.25 20.41
N ASP A 135 -20.17 2.86 21.41
CA ASP A 135 -19.09 3.65 21.99
C ASP A 135 -17.73 3.47 21.29
N GLY A 136 -17.67 2.63 20.23
CA GLY A 136 -16.46 2.31 19.50
C GLY A 136 -15.66 1.14 20.05
N THR A 137 -16.09 0.48 21.15
CA THR A 137 -15.37 -0.68 21.69
C THR A 137 -15.51 -1.90 20.76
N PRO A 138 -14.41 -2.47 20.25
CA PRO A 138 -14.46 -3.57 19.28
C PRO A 138 -14.95 -4.88 19.90
N ILE A 139 -15.74 -5.64 19.13
CA ILE A 139 -16.28 -6.94 19.51
C ILE A 139 -16.00 -8.04 18.46
N TRP A 140 -15.66 -7.66 17.26
CA TRP A 140 -15.23 -8.55 16.18
C TRP A 140 -14.26 -7.83 15.25
N GLY A 141 -13.31 -8.55 14.68
CA GLY A 141 -12.37 -8.01 13.69
C GLY A 141 -11.99 -9.04 12.65
N GLY A 142 -11.74 -8.58 11.43
CA GLY A 142 -11.25 -9.38 10.32
C GLY A 142 -10.69 -8.48 9.21
N THR A 143 -9.90 -9.10 8.31
CA THR A 143 -9.40 -8.43 7.09
C THR A 143 -10.38 -8.65 5.93
N TYR A 144 -9.90 -9.00 4.75
CA TYR A 144 -10.77 -9.39 3.65
C TYR A 144 -11.59 -10.63 4.01
N VAL A 145 -12.90 -10.59 3.70
CA VAL A 145 -13.84 -11.71 3.87
C VAL A 145 -14.67 -11.85 2.59
N PRO A 146 -14.73 -13.03 1.96
CA PRO A 146 -15.57 -13.27 0.79
C PRO A 146 -17.06 -12.98 1.06
N LYS A 147 -17.80 -12.46 0.07
CA LYS A 147 -19.19 -11.99 0.16
C LYS A 147 -20.11 -12.89 1.00
N THR A 148 -20.14 -14.20 0.69
CA THR A 148 -21.05 -15.14 1.38
C THR A 148 -20.73 -15.27 2.88
N GLN A 149 -19.44 -15.33 3.22
CA GLN A 149 -19.00 -15.39 4.61
C GLN A 149 -19.23 -14.05 5.31
N TRP A 150 -19.05 -12.94 4.59
CA TRP A 150 -19.30 -11.60 5.12
C TRP A 150 -20.77 -11.45 5.59
N ILE A 151 -21.73 -11.82 4.77
CA ILE A 151 -23.17 -11.82 5.15
C ILE A 151 -23.41 -12.70 6.39
N GLN A 152 -22.79 -13.87 6.48
CA GLN A 152 -22.93 -14.76 7.63
C GLN A 152 -22.38 -14.11 8.91
N VAL A 153 -21.18 -13.53 8.86
CA VAL A 153 -20.57 -12.81 9.99
C VAL A 153 -21.48 -11.68 10.47
N LEU A 154 -21.97 -10.84 9.56
CA LEU A 154 -22.83 -9.71 9.88
C LEU A 154 -24.11 -10.15 10.60
N ASN A 155 -24.78 -11.19 10.08
CA ASN A 155 -26.00 -11.73 10.69
C ASN A 155 -25.73 -12.37 12.05
N GLN A 156 -24.64 -13.13 12.21
CA GLN A 156 -24.29 -13.76 13.47
C GLN A 156 -23.98 -12.72 14.54
N VAL A 157 -23.11 -11.75 14.25
CA VAL A 157 -22.72 -10.75 15.25
C VAL A 157 -23.89 -9.86 15.65
N SER A 158 -24.71 -9.41 14.68
CA SER A 158 -25.92 -8.64 14.99
C SER A 158 -26.94 -9.46 15.77
N GLY A 159 -27.09 -10.75 15.47
CA GLY A 159 -27.95 -11.69 16.21
C GLY A 159 -27.50 -11.87 17.66
N PHE A 160 -26.20 -12.08 17.90
CA PHE A 160 -25.65 -12.18 19.25
C PHE A 160 -25.86 -10.88 20.05
N TYR A 161 -25.65 -9.73 19.45
CA TYR A 161 -25.89 -8.45 20.13
C TYR A 161 -27.36 -8.31 20.58
N LYS A 162 -28.32 -8.75 19.75
CA LYS A 162 -29.76 -8.68 20.07
C LYS A 162 -30.18 -9.69 21.14
N THR A 163 -29.61 -10.92 21.13
CA THR A 163 -30.08 -12.02 21.97
C THR A 163 -29.22 -12.29 23.22
N ARG A 164 -27.95 -11.90 23.19
CA ARG A 164 -26.95 -12.17 24.23
C ARG A 164 -26.14 -10.91 24.58
N LYS A 165 -26.79 -9.76 24.66
CA LYS A 165 -26.14 -8.46 24.86
C LYS A 165 -25.21 -8.42 26.08
N PRO A 166 -25.54 -8.99 27.26
CA PRO A 166 -24.63 -9.01 28.41
C PRO A 166 -23.29 -9.69 28.11
N ASP A 167 -23.30 -10.84 27.42
CA ASP A 167 -22.09 -11.59 27.07
C ASP A 167 -21.23 -10.79 26.09
N VAL A 168 -21.85 -10.10 25.14
CA VAL A 168 -21.15 -9.22 24.18
C VAL A 168 -20.48 -8.05 24.91
N LEU A 169 -21.13 -7.45 25.91
CA LEU A 169 -20.55 -6.36 26.71
C LEU A 169 -19.38 -6.83 27.56
N GLU A 170 -19.44 -8.03 28.14
CA GLU A 170 -18.34 -8.62 28.89
C GLU A 170 -17.14 -8.89 27.99
N TYR A 171 -17.36 -9.48 26.81
CA TYR A 171 -16.32 -9.71 25.80
C TYR A 171 -15.67 -8.39 25.34
N ALA A 172 -16.48 -7.37 25.04
CA ALA A 172 -16.00 -6.05 24.66
C ALA A 172 -15.08 -5.43 25.74
N ASN A 173 -15.45 -5.57 27.02
CA ASN A 173 -14.60 -5.13 28.13
C ASN A 173 -13.26 -5.86 28.14
N SER A 174 -13.26 -7.17 27.90
CA SER A 174 -12.04 -7.98 27.86
C SER A 174 -11.09 -7.53 26.74
N VAL A 175 -11.64 -7.27 25.54
CA VAL A 175 -10.86 -6.74 24.41
C VAL A 175 -10.30 -5.34 24.72
N ARG A 176 -11.12 -4.45 25.27
CA ARG A 176 -10.70 -3.09 25.67
C ARG A 176 -9.56 -3.11 26.68
N GLU A 177 -9.65 -3.94 27.71
CA GLU A 177 -8.57 -4.07 28.70
C GLU A 177 -7.31 -4.73 28.10
N GLY A 178 -7.46 -5.66 27.16
CA GLY A 178 -6.34 -6.23 26.40
C GLY A 178 -5.60 -5.16 25.61
N VAL A 179 -6.30 -4.37 24.80
CA VAL A 179 -5.72 -3.26 24.01
C VAL A 179 -5.03 -2.23 24.90
N LYS A 180 -5.65 -1.88 26.05
CA LYS A 180 -5.02 -0.96 27.02
C LYS A 180 -3.71 -1.53 27.57
N LYS A 181 -3.68 -2.81 27.93
CA LYS A 181 -2.47 -3.46 28.46
C LYS A 181 -1.31 -3.47 27.46
N GLU A 182 -1.61 -3.70 26.19
CA GLU A 182 -0.59 -3.63 25.12
C GLU A 182 -0.11 -2.21 24.86
N ALA A 183 -1.01 -1.21 24.96
CA ALA A 183 -0.68 0.20 24.77
C ALA A 183 0.10 0.80 25.96
N LEU A 184 0.01 0.21 27.14
CA LEU A 184 0.71 0.69 28.34
C LEU A 184 2.18 0.27 28.31
N VAL A 185 3.05 1.18 27.89
CA VAL A 185 4.49 1.05 28.18
C VAL A 185 4.65 1.16 29.68
N LYS A 186 4.96 0.03 30.34
CA LYS A 186 5.29 0.07 31.78
C LYS A 186 6.55 0.91 31.96
N PRO A 187 6.55 1.93 32.83
CA PRO A 187 7.76 2.66 33.13
C PRO A 187 8.82 1.67 33.60
N SER A 188 9.97 1.62 32.93
CA SER A 188 11.13 0.89 33.44
C SER A 188 11.56 1.51 34.74
N PRO A 189 11.96 0.70 35.79
CA PRO A 189 12.57 1.25 36.97
C PRO A 189 13.71 2.19 36.58
N ARG A 190 13.79 3.38 37.20
CA ARG A 190 14.73 4.46 36.82
C ARG A 190 16.22 4.09 36.79
N ASN A 191 16.58 2.86 37.18
CA ASN A 191 17.95 2.36 37.29
C ASN A 191 18.31 1.29 36.23
N GLU A 192 17.43 0.98 35.26
CA GLU A 192 17.83 0.09 34.16
C GLU A 192 18.70 0.87 33.18
N THR A 193 19.99 0.56 33.16
CA THR A 193 20.89 0.98 32.09
C THR A 193 20.68 0.05 30.89
N TYR A 194 20.45 0.62 29.73
CA TYR A 194 20.50 -0.17 28.47
C TYR A 194 21.92 -0.68 28.31
N SER A 195 22.13 -1.95 28.61
CA SER A 195 23.45 -2.55 28.48
C SER A 195 23.73 -3.00 27.05
N THR A 196 25.01 -3.11 26.70
CA THR A 196 25.45 -3.68 25.43
C THR A 196 24.95 -5.10 25.24
N GLU A 197 24.92 -5.90 26.31
CA GLU A 197 24.45 -7.29 26.33
C GLU A 197 22.98 -7.36 25.93
N LEU A 198 22.12 -6.46 26.40
CA LEU A 198 20.72 -6.38 26.04
C LEU A 198 20.56 -6.03 24.55
N GLN A 199 21.39 -5.11 24.02
CA GLN A 199 21.35 -4.76 22.60
C GLN A 199 21.72 -5.96 21.71
N ILE A 200 22.74 -6.72 22.11
CA ILE A 200 23.17 -7.93 21.41
C ILE A 200 22.04 -8.98 21.44
N GLU A 201 21.49 -9.26 22.62
CA GLU A 201 20.38 -10.23 22.78
C GLU A 201 19.17 -9.87 21.91
N LEU A 202 18.77 -8.61 21.87
CA LEU A 202 17.64 -8.16 21.04
C LEU A 202 17.95 -8.26 19.56
N ALA A 203 19.16 -7.92 19.12
CA ALA A 203 19.58 -8.05 17.74
C ALA A 203 19.59 -9.52 17.29
N GLU A 204 20.11 -10.43 18.10
CA GLU A 204 20.13 -11.87 17.84
C GLU A 204 18.71 -12.45 17.76
N LYS A 205 17.84 -12.10 18.70
CA LYS A 205 16.43 -12.52 18.70
C LYS A 205 15.70 -12.06 17.43
N ALA A 206 15.90 -10.81 17.00
CA ALA A 206 15.32 -10.31 15.78
C ALA A 206 15.89 -11.01 14.54
N PHE A 207 17.16 -11.38 14.56
CA PHE A 207 17.86 -12.01 13.43
C PHE A 207 17.45 -13.47 13.19
N ILE A 208 16.89 -14.17 14.18
CA ILE A 208 16.43 -15.58 14.06
C ILE A 208 15.42 -15.72 12.89
N TYR A 209 14.61 -14.71 12.62
CA TYR A 209 13.58 -14.75 11.57
C TYR A 209 14.11 -14.38 10.19
N SER A 210 15.41 -14.15 10.03
CA SER A 210 16.04 -13.72 8.79
C SER A 210 16.17 -14.88 7.78
N ASP A 211 15.67 -14.66 6.56
CA ASP A 211 15.90 -15.58 5.44
C ASP A 211 17.29 -15.28 4.83
N LYS A 212 18.28 -16.09 5.17
CA LYS A 212 19.66 -15.91 4.73
C LYS A 212 19.88 -16.24 3.24
N ILE A 213 18.93 -16.90 2.57
CA ILE A 213 19.05 -17.34 1.17
C ILE A 213 18.40 -16.31 0.24
N ASN A 214 17.14 -15.95 0.51
CA ASN A 214 16.39 -15.00 -0.32
C ASN A 214 16.44 -13.57 0.23
N GLY A 215 16.94 -13.38 1.44
CA GLY A 215 16.89 -12.10 2.15
C GLY A 215 15.50 -11.82 2.71
N GLY A 216 15.42 -10.75 3.51
CA GLY A 216 14.19 -10.36 4.19
C GLY A 216 13.82 -11.26 5.36
N ILE A 217 12.64 -11.02 5.93
CA ILE A 217 12.16 -11.70 7.13
C ILE A 217 11.05 -12.70 6.77
N GLY A 218 11.10 -13.88 7.40
CA GLY A 218 10.09 -14.93 7.20
C GLY A 218 10.22 -15.66 5.85
N ASN A 219 9.31 -16.63 5.60
CA ASN A 219 9.35 -17.53 4.44
C ASN A 219 8.15 -17.35 3.50
N GLY A 220 7.32 -16.36 3.71
CA GLY A 220 6.15 -16.03 2.89
C GLY A 220 6.31 -14.70 2.16
N GLN A 221 5.29 -13.86 2.24
CA GLN A 221 5.33 -12.49 1.74
C GLN A 221 6.54 -11.73 2.28
N LYS A 222 7.17 -10.92 1.42
CA LYS A 222 8.37 -10.16 1.78
C LYS A 222 8.12 -8.66 1.74
N PHE A 223 8.32 -8.02 2.88
CA PHE A 223 8.37 -6.56 3.00
C PHE A 223 9.83 -6.10 3.11
N PRO A 224 10.21 -4.99 2.48
CA PRO A 224 11.60 -4.48 2.54
C PRO A 224 12.11 -4.19 3.95
N LEU A 225 11.24 -3.74 4.88
CA LEU A 225 11.55 -3.42 6.28
C LEU A 225 12.82 -2.56 6.45
N PRO A 226 12.94 -1.38 5.81
CA PRO A 226 14.18 -0.62 5.74
C PRO A 226 14.73 -0.19 7.11
N SER A 227 13.87 0.05 8.09
CA SER A 227 14.28 0.39 9.46
C SER A 227 15.04 -0.75 10.14
N MET A 228 14.57 -2.00 9.98
CA MET A 228 15.26 -3.19 10.51
C MET A 228 16.58 -3.43 9.78
N LEU A 229 16.61 -3.30 8.46
CA LEU A 229 17.85 -3.42 7.67
C LEU A 229 18.88 -2.35 8.08
N ASN A 230 18.46 -1.13 8.35
CA ASN A 230 19.34 -0.07 8.87
C ASN A 230 19.87 -0.43 10.26
N PHE A 231 19.04 -1.00 11.12
CA PHE A 231 19.48 -1.48 12.45
C PHE A 231 20.54 -2.57 12.28
N PHE A 232 20.27 -3.63 11.53
CA PHE A 232 21.25 -4.70 11.30
C PHE A 232 22.54 -4.22 10.66
N LEU A 233 22.47 -3.30 9.68
CA LEU A 233 23.65 -2.72 9.03
C LEU A 233 24.53 -1.95 10.04
N ARG A 234 23.92 -1.13 10.90
CA ARG A 234 24.64 -0.40 11.95
C ARG A 234 25.24 -1.34 12.98
N PHE A 235 24.42 -2.26 13.48
CA PHE A 235 24.83 -3.24 14.47
C PHE A 235 25.98 -4.11 13.95
N SER A 236 25.89 -4.61 12.70
CA SER A 236 26.94 -5.43 12.10
C SER A 236 28.27 -4.70 11.95
N ASN A 237 28.25 -3.38 11.69
CA ASN A 237 29.48 -2.59 11.63
C ASN A 237 30.06 -2.29 13.01
N GLU A 238 29.22 -2.03 14.02
CA GLU A 238 29.64 -1.70 15.38
C GLU A 238 30.22 -2.94 16.10
N TYR A 239 29.56 -4.08 15.96
CA TYR A 239 29.93 -5.33 16.64
C TYR A 239 30.65 -6.34 15.73
N SER A 240 31.05 -5.95 14.53
CA SER A 240 31.74 -6.80 13.54
C SER A 240 31.01 -8.11 13.23
N ASN A 241 29.66 -8.08 13.19
CA ASN A 241 28.83 -9.27 12.90
C ASN A 241 28.69 -9.47 11.41
N GLN A 242 29.50 -10.38 10.85
CA GLN A 242 29.55 -10.65 9.42
C GLN A 242 28.24 -11.27 8.87
N ASP A 243 27.60 -12.17 9.64
CA ASP A 243 26.34 -12.81 9.22
C ASP A 243 25.23 -11.81 8.98
N MET A 244 25.05 -10.84 9.89
CA MET A 244 24.06 -9.77 9.73
C MET A 244 24.42 -8.84 8.56
N LYS A 245 25.71 -8.58 8.37
CA LYS A 245 26.21 -7.75 7.27
C LYS A 245 25.91 -8.41 5.92
N ASP A 246 26.20 -9.70 5.77
CA ASP A 246 25.93 -10.47 4.56
C ASP A 246 24.44 -10.62 4.30
N PHE A 247 23.64 -10.80 5.34
CA PHE A 247 22.18 -10.81 5.24
C PHE A 247 21.62 -9.48 4.67
N VAL A 248 22.09 -8.33 5.18
CA VAL A 248 21.65 -7.02 4.67
C VAL A 248 22.05 -6.84 3.21
N TYR A 249 23.29 -7.19 2.85
CA TYR A 249 23.75 -7.15 1.46
C TYR A 249 22.87 -8.01 0.55
N THR A 250 22.67 -9.27 0.93
CA THR A 250 21.84 -10.22 0.19
C THR A 250 20.41 -9.71 0.01
N THR A 251 19.81 -9.22 1.09
CA THR A 251 18.43 -8.68 1.06
C THR A 251 18.32 -7.52 0.09
N LEU A 252 19.19 -6.52 0.19
CA LEU A 252 19.15 -5.34 -0.68
C LEU A 252 19.45 -5.68 -2.15
N MET A 253 20.35 -6.62 -2.42
CA MET A 253 20.62 -7.11 -3.77
C MET A 253 19.42 -7.85 -4.36
N LYS A 254 18.75 -8.69 -3.57
CA LYS A 254 17.53 -9.39 -4.01
C LYS A 254 16.39 -8.43 -4.29
N ILE A 255 16.15 -7.46 -3.41
CA ILE A 255 15.16 -6.38 -3.62
C ILE A 255 15.51 -5.59 -4.89
N SER A 256 16.78 -5.21 -5.07
CA SER A 256 17.20 -4.43 -6.25
C SER A 256 17.08 -5.21 -7.57
N ARG A 257 17.11 -6.53 -7.57
CA ARG A 257 16.96 -7.40 -8.74
C ARG A 257 15.56 -7.96 -8.90
N GLY A 258 14.76 -7.91 -7.85
CA GLY A 258 13.41 -8.45 -7.79
C GLY A 258 12.41 -7.70 -8.66
N GLY A 259 11.26 -8.33 -8.90
CA GLY A 259 10.13 -7.69 -9.56
C GLY A 259 9.49 -6.58 -8.72
N ILE A 260 9.80 -6.53 -7.41
CA ILE A 260 9.43 -5.42 -6.54
C ILE A 260 10.03 -4.07 -6.97
N ASN A 261 11.10 -4.07 -7.76
CA ASN A 261 11.74 -2.89 -8.33
C ASN A 261 11.22 -2.63 -9.75
N ASP A 262 10.51 -1.54 -9.97
CA ASP A 262 10.09 -1.14 -11.32
C ASP A 262 11.29 -0.68 -12.15
N ARG A 263 11.70 -1.51 -13.11
CA ARG A 263 12.87 -1.29 -13.95
C ARG A 263 12.72 -0.17 -14.96
N ILE A 264 11.49 0.23 -15.27
CA ILE A 264 11.21 1.19 -16.34
C ILE A 264 11.12 2.61 -15.80
N ASP A 265 10.22 2.87 -14.85
CA ASP A 265 10.05 4.21 -14.27
C ASP A 265 10.81 4.42 -12.96
N GLY A 266 11.29 3.33 -12.36
CA GLY A 266 11.94 3.37 -11.04
C GLY A 266 10.93 3.30 -9.90
N GLY A 267 11.47 3.40 -8.69
CA GLY A 267 10.69 3.20 -7.47
C GLY A 267 10.39 1.73 -7.18
N PHE A 268 9.97 1.48 -5.95
CA PHE A 268 9.70 0.14 -5.45
C PHE A 268 8.24 -0.02 -5.09
N HIS A 269 7.68 -1.17 -5.44
CA HIS A 269 6.39 -1.61 -4.95
C HIS A 269 6.49 -1.93 -3.44
N ARG A 270 5.36 -2.05 -2.77
CA ARG A 270 5.31 -2.13 -1.31
C ARG A 270 5.86 -3.43 -0.76
N TYR A 271 5.45 -4.58 -1.31
CA TYR A 271 5.86 -5.92 -0.88
C TYR A 271 5.65 -6.94 -1.98
N THR A 272 6.18 -8.17 -1.79
CA THR A 272 5.93 -9.29 -2.70
C THR A 272 5.10 -10.37 -2.03
N VAL A 273 4.27 -11.06 -2.81
CA VAL A 273 3.42 -12.16 -2.35
C VAL A 273 4.19 -13.47 -2.19
N ASP A 274 5.38 -13.55 -2.78
CA ASP A 274 6.30 -14.68 -2.71
C ASP A 274 7.52 -14.37 -1.82
N ASN A 275 8.35 -15.38 -1.57
CA ASN A 275 9.54 -15.26 -0.74
C ASN A 275 10.83 -14.91 -1.50
N THR A 276 10.75 -14.67 -2.82
CA THR A 276 11.92 -14.44 -3.70
C THR A 276 12.01 -13.03 -4.26
N TRP A 277 11.13 -12.13 -3.85
CA TRP A 277 11.01 -10.75 -4.31
C TRP A 277 10.53 -10.63 -5.77
N HIS A 278 9.82 -11.64 -6.29
CA HIS A 278 9.44 -11.70 -7.69
C HIS A 278 8.11 -10.99 -7.97
N ILE A 279 7.01 -11.49 -7.42
CA ILE A 279 5.67 -10.95 -7.72
C ILE A 279 5.27 -9.89 -6.70
N PRO A 280 5.23 -8.61 -7.07
CA PRO A 280 4.84 -7.55 -6.16
C PRO A 280 3.32 -7.42 -6.05
N HIS A 281 2.85 -6.88 -4.92
CA HIS A 281 1.67 -6.06 -4.89
C HIS A 281 2.05 -4.69 -5.50
N PHE A 282 1.37 -4.31 -6.57
CA PHE A 282 1.84 -3.23 -7.45
C PHE A 282 1.67 -1.81 -6.91
N GLU A 283 1.11 -1.63 -5.72
CA GLU A 283 1.06 -0.31 -5.06
C GLU A 283 2.47 0.24 -4.77
N LYS A 284 2.66 1.55 -4.94
CA LYS A 284 3.91 2.24 -4.60
C LYS A 284 3.65 3.31 -3.55
N MET A 285 4.21 3.11 -2.37
CA MET A 285 4.02 4.02 -1.24
C MET A 285 5.21 4.97 -1.10
N LEU A 286 4.94 6.22 -0.76
CA LEU A 286 5.99 7.20 -0.53
C LEU A 286 6.90 6.79 0.64
N TYR A 287 6.33 6.35 1.76
CA TYR A 287 7.11 6.00 2.94
C TYR A 287 8.07 4.82 2.72
N ASP A 288 7.73 3.87 1.85
CA ASP A 288 8.64 2.77 1.49
C ASP A 288 9.81 3.28 0.66
N ASN A 289 9.53 4.04 -0.41
CA ASN A 289 10.54 4.59 -1.29
C ASN A 289 11.46 5.60 -0.56
N ALA A 290 10.91 6.42 0.32
CA ALA A 290 11.66 7.36 1.15
C ALA A 290 12.67 6.66 2.08
N GLN A 291 12.24 5.57 2.73
CA GLN A 291 13.10 4.80 3.62
C GLN A 291 14.13 3.96 2.85
N LEU A 292 13.76 3.46 1.65
CA LEU A 292 14.70 2.77 0.76
C LEU A 292 15.84 3.70 0.30
N LEU A 293 15.60 4.99 0.07
CA LEU A 293 16.69 5.97 -0.16
C LEU A 293 17.71 5.94 0.99
N SER A 294 17.26 5.97 2.24
CA SER A 294 18.16 5.95 3.41
C SER A 294 18.96 4.66 3.49
N ILE A 295 18.32 3.49 3.37
CA ILE A 295 19.04 2.22 3.53
C ILE A 295 20.00 1.96 2.36
N TYR A 296 19.62 2.23 1.10
CA TYR A 296 20.54 2.12 -0.03
C TYR A 296 21.72 3.09 0.07
N SER A 297 21.50 4.32 0.58
CA SER A 297 22.58 5.26 0.87
C SER A 297 23.59 4.72 1.88
N ASN A 298 23.07 4.16 2.99
CA ASN A 298 23.92 3.59 4.04
C ASN A 298 24.64 2.32 3.55
N ALA A 299 23.94 1.48 2.79
CA ALA A 299 24.52 0.29 2.18
C ALA A 299 25.64 0.64 1.19
N PHE A 300 25.45 1.63 0.33
CA PHE A 300 26.53 2.08 -0.58
C PHE A 300 27.75 2.60 0.18
N LYS A 301 27.58 3.29 1.31
CA LYS A 301 28.74 3.71 2.15
C LYS A 301 29.54 2.51 2.65
N VAL A 302 28.87 1.42 3.02
CA VAL A 302 29.50 0.24 3.62
C VAL A 302 30.06 -0.71 2.56
N PHE A 303 29.26 -1.04 1.56
CA PHE A 303 29.59 -2.09 0.58
C PHE A 303 30.27 -1.57 -0.68
N LYS A 304 30.17 -0.29 -1.01
CA LYS A 304 30.70 0.33 -2.23
C LYS A 304 30.19 -0.31 -3.53
N ASP A 305 29.03 -0.91 -3.49
CA ASP A 305 28.40 -1.55 -4.64
C ASP A 305 27.62 -0.51 -5.46
N GLU A 306 28.02 -0.31 -6.72
CA GLU A 306 27.43 0.70 -7.62
C GLU A 306 25.95 0.43 -7.90
N ARG A 307 25.48 -0.82 -7.72
CA ARG A 307 24.05 -1.13 -7.82
C ARG A 307 23.23 -0.36 -6.79
N PHE A 308 23.69 -0.31 -5.54
CA PHE A 308 23.01 0.44 -4.49
C PHE A 308 22.97 1.93 -4.78
N LYS A 309 24.05 2.48 -5.35
CA LYS A 309 24.06 3.87 -5.81
C LYS A 309 23.05 4.12 -6.94
N SER A 310 22.94 3.19 -7.90
CA SER A 310 21.98 3.29 -8.99
C SER A 310 20.55 3.38 -8.49
N GLU A 311 20.21 2.63 -7.44
CA GLU A 311 18.86 2.65 -6.86
C GLU A 311 18.50 4.02 -6.25
N LEU A 312 19.48 4.80 -5.75
CA LEU A 312 19.22 6.17 -5.28
C LEU A 312 18.68 7.05 -6.40
N TYR A 313 19.31 6.99 -7.58
CA TYR A 313 18.87 7.76 -8.75
C TYR A 313 17.55 7.22 -9.33
N ASN A 314 17.33 5.92 -9.28
CA ASN A 314 16.07 5.32 -9.73
C ASN A 314 14.89 5.78 -8.86
N ILE A 315 15.04 5.76 -7.54
CA ILE A 315 14.01 6.27 -6.62
C ILE A 315 13.82 7.78 -6.80
N HIS A 316 14.90 8.55 -6.85
CA HIS A 316 14.82 10.01 -7.06
C HIS A 316 14.04 10.34 -8.34
N ARG A 317 14.39 9.70 -9.46
CA ARG A 317 13.72 9.90 -10.75
C ARG A 317 12.23 9.55 -10.68
N PHE A 318 11.88 8.46 -10.02
CA PHE A 318 10.50 8.06 -9.80
C PHE A 318 9.73 9.11 -8.99
N LEU A 319 10.26 9.54 -7.85
CA LEU A 319 9.62 10.56 -7.03
C LEU A 319 9.43 11.87 -7.80
N GLU A 320 10.44 12.30 -8.56
CA GLU A 320 10.39 13.53 -9.35
C GLU A 320 9.38 13.46 -10.48
N SER A 321 9.36 12.35 -11.24
CA SER A 321 8.58 12.26 -12.48
C SER A 321 7.14 11.78 -12.28
N LYS A 322 6.83 11.07 -11.18
CA LYS A 322 5.53 10.42 -10.99
C LYS A 322 4.79 10.87 -9.74
N MET A 323 5.49 11.32 -8.69
CA MET A 323 4.86 11.60 -7.40
C MET A 323 5.00 13.04 -6.93
N THR A 324 5.74 13.91 -7.62
CA THR A 324 5.90 15.29 -7.22
C THR A 324 4.74 16.15 -7.73
N GLY A 325 4.05 16.83 -6.82
CA GLY A 325 3.03 17.82 -7.13
C GLY A 325 3.62 19.20 -7.49
N GLU A 326 2.75 20.12 -7.90
CA GLU A 326 3.13 21.49 -8.33
C GLU A 326 3.93 22.27 -7.27
N ASP A 327 3.69 21.98 -6.00
CA ASP A 327 4.34 22.61 -4.85
C ASP A 327 5.66 21.94 -4.42
N ASN A 328 6.21 21.05 -5.22
CA ASN A 328 7.36 20.20 -4.89
C ASN A 328 7.13 19.20 -3.75
N LEU A 329 5.94 19.14 -3.19
CA LEU A 329 5.56 18.11 -2.20
C LEU A 329 5.27 16.79 -2.91
N ILE A 330 5.54 15.70 -2.20
CA ILE A 330 5.44 14.36 -2.76
C ILE A 330 4.11 13.74 -2.32
N TYR A 331 3.36 13.22 -3.28
CA TYR A 331 2.09 12.52 -3.10
C TYR A 331 2.25 11.23 -2.30
N SER A 332 1.16 10.74 -1.70
CA SER A 332 1.22 9.60 -0.78
C SER A 332 1.46 8.25 -1.46
N SER A 333 0.75 7.96 -2.55
CA SER A 333 0.83 6.63 -3.15
C SER A 333 0.36 6.58 -4.61
N ILE A 334 0.70 5.47 -5.28
CA ILE A 334 0.14 5.07 -6.58
C ILE A 334 -0.57 3.73 -6.37
N SER A 335 -1.80 3.62 -6.89
CA SER A 335 -2.63 2.42 -6.78
C SER A 335 -1.95 1.19 -7.40
N ALA A 336 -2.22 0.02 -6.82
CA ALA A 336 -1.88 -1.27 -7.43
C ALA A 336 -2.70 -1.52 -8.70
N ASP A 337 -3.94 -1.01 -8.74
CA ASP A 337 -4.91 -1.30 -9.77
C ASP A 337 -4.97 -0.21 -10.84
N THR A 338 -5.16 -0.67 -12.06
CA THR A 338 -5.52 0.18 -13.21
C THR A 338 -7.04 0.20 -13.34
N ASN A 339 -7.64 1.38 -13.35
CA ASN A 339 -9.08 1.55 -13.46
C ASN A 339 -9.44 1.87 -14.93
N TYR A 340 -10.22 1.01 -15.56
CA TYR A 340 -10.67 1.18 -16.94
C TYR A 340 -11.99 1.96 -17.02
N LYS A 341 -12.27 2.54 -18.18
CA LYS A 341 -13.48 3.37 -18.41
C LYS A 341 -14.79 2.60 -18.30
N ASP A 342 -14.75 1.29 -18.49
CA ASP A 342 -15.91 0.40 -18.33
C ASP A 342 -16.18 0.00 -16.88
N GLY A 343 -15.38 0.52 -15.94
CA GLY A 343 -15.48 0.25 -14.50
C GLY A 343 -14.69 -0.96 -14.03
N THR A 344 -14.06 -1.72 -14.93
CA THR A 344 -13.20 -2.84 -14.53
C THR A 344 -11.89 -2.34 -13.93
N LYS A 345 -11.34 -3.11 -12.98
CA LYS A 345 -10.04 -2.86 -12.36
C LYS A 345 -9.13 -4.05 -12.60
N SER A 346 -7.85 -3.83 -12.79
CA SER A 346 -6.87 -4.90 -12.95
C SER A 346 -5.57 -4.55 -12.24
N GLU A 347 -5.13 -5.44 -11.35
CA GLU A 347 -3.87 -5.28 -10.64
C GLU A 347 -2.70 -5.45 -11.59
N GLY A 348 -1.73 -4.55 -11.50
CA GLY A 348 -0.46 -4.66 -12.18
C GLY A 348 -0.43 -4.40 -13.68
N ASP A 349 -1.57 -4.25 -14.37
CA ASP A 349 -1.64 -4.12 -15.84
C ASP A 349 -0.74 -3.02 -16.40
N PHE A 350 -0.56 -1.93 -15.67
CA PHE A 350 0.35 -0.87 -16.08
C PHE A 350 1.82 -1.32 -16.09
N TYR A 351 2.21 -2.26 -15.23
CA TYR A 351 3.62 -2.61 -14.98
C TYR A 351 4.10 -3.88 -15.68
N VAL A 352 3.21 -4.83 -15.92
CA VAL A 352 3.55 -6.15 -16.48
C VAL A 352 3.54 -6.15 -18.00
N TRP A 353 4.11 -7.21 -18.60
CA TRP A 353 4.27 -7.32 -20.04
C TRP A 353 3.86 -8.71 -20.54
N GLU A 354 3.21 -8.76 -21.68
CA GLU A 354 2.99 -10.00 -22.42
C GLU A 354 4.18 -10.30 -23.33
N SER A 355 4.50 -11.58 -23.52
CA SER A 355 5.62 -12.00 -24.37
C SER A 355 5.45 -11.53 -25.82
N GLU A 356 4.26 -11.64 -26.39
CA GLU A 356 3.97 -11.22 -27.75
C GLU A 356 4.00 -9.69 -27.93
N GLU A 357 3.59 -8.94 -26.93
CA GLU A 357 3.72 -7.49 -26.91
C GLU A 357 5.21 -7.09 -26.95
N LEU A 358 6.03 -7.69 -26.07
CA LEU A 358 7.46 -7.43 -26.03
C LEU A 358 8.17 -7.79 -27.36
N LYS A 359 7.79 -8.90 -28.02
CA LYS A 359 8.33 -9.26 -29.35
C LYS A 359 8.06 -8.20 -30.40
N LYS A 360 6.84 -7.65 -30.43
CA LYS A 360 6.45 -6.57 -31.36
C LYS A 360 7.24 -5.29 -31.13
N ILE A 361 7.41 -4.90 -29.84
CA ILE A 361 8.11 -3.67 -29.45
C ILE A 361 9.62 -3.79 -29.69
N LEU A 362 10.21 -4.88 -29.25
CA LEU A 362 11.67 -5.04 -29.14
C LEU A 362 12.32 -5.66 -30.38
N LYS A 363 11.57 -6.38 -31.20
CA LYS A 363 12.06 -7.04 -32.42
C LYS A 363 13.33 -7.86 -32.13
N ASP A 364 14.44 -7.51 -32.76
CA ASP A 364 15.74 -8.23 -32.61
C ASP A 364 16.30 -8.18 -31.17
N ASP A 365 15.89 -7.21 -30.37
CA ASP A 365 16.30 -7.11 -28.95
C ASP A 365 15.50 -8.01 -28.01
N PHE A 366 14.38 -8.61 -28.47
CA PHE A 366 13.52 -9.42 -27.63
C PHE A 366 14.26 -10.55 -26.93
N LYS A 367 15.09 -11.29 -27.67
CA LYS A 367 15.87 -12.40 -27.11
C LYS A 367 16.78 -11.92 -25.98
N TRP A 368 17.47 -10.80 -26.16
CA TRP A 368 18.34 -10.20 -25.16
C TRP A 368 17.58 -9.81 -23.90
N VAL A 369 16.41 -9.16 -24.04
CA VAL A 369 15.55 -8.74 -22.92
C VAL A 369 14.94 -9.94 -22.22
N SER A 370 14.48 -10.94 -22.99
CA SER A 370 13.91 -12.18 -22.47
C SER A 370 14.89 -12.94 -21.58
N GLU A 371 16.16 -13.01 -21.99
CA GLU A 371 17.21 -13.64 -21.19
C GLU A 371 17.58 -12.81 -19.95
N TYR A 372 17.61 -11.49 -20.07
CA TYR A 372 18.03 -10.60 -18.99
C TYR A 372 16.95 -10.43 -17.90
N TYR A 373 15.68 -10.30 -18.30
CA TYR A 373 14.55 -10.11 -17.40
C TYR A 373 13.71 -11.38 -17.18
N ASN A 374 14.21 -12.54 -17.61
CA ASN A 374 13.53 -13.82 -17.44
C ASN A 374 12.10 -13.85 -17.99
N ILE A 375 11.89 -13.42 -19.25
CA ILE A 375 10.59 -13.60 -19.95
C ILE A 375 10.45 -15.07 -20.36
N ASN A 376 10.27 -15.92 -19.36
CA ASN A 376 10.18 -17.36 -19.41
C ASN A 376 9.46 -17.87 -18.15
N GLN A 377 9.47 -19.16 -17.89
CA GLN A 377 8.81 -19.74 -16.72
C GLN A 377 9.24 -19.14 -15.36
N THR A 378 10.49 -18.64 -15.26
CA THR A 378 10.98 -18.01 -14.01
C THR A 378 10.36 -16.64 -13.75
N GLY A 379 10.13 -15.84 -14.78
CA GLY A 379 9.54 -14.51 -14.66
C GLY A 379 8.03 -14.46 -14.92
N TYR A 380 7.42 -15.63 -15.18
CA TYR A 380 5.97 -15.74 -15.39
C TYR A 380 5.18 -15.37 -14.13
N TRP A 381 4.11 -14.61 -14.28
CA TRP A 381 3.18 -14.31 -13.23
C TRP A 381 1.84 -15.02 -13.47
N GLU A 382 1.00 -14.50 -14.37
CA GLU A 382 -0.30 -15.08 -14.69
C GLU A 382 -0.75 -14.63 -16.10
N ASN A 383 -1.66 -15.34 -16.75
CA ASN A 383 -2.31 -14.95 -18.02
C ASN A 383 -1.31 -14.46 -19.09
N ASP A 384 -0.22 -15.18 -19.31
CA ASP A 384 0.90 -14.81 -20.20
C ASP A 384 1.59 -13.47 -19.86
N ARG A 385 1.43 -12.97 -18.64
CA ARG A 385 2.06 -11.75 -18.15
C ARG A 385 3.33 -12.05 -17.36
N TYR A 386 4.32 -11.18 -17.51
CA TYR A 386 5.65 -11.29 -16.94
C TYR A 386 5.99 -10.06 -16.13
N VAL A 387 6.58 -10.26 -14.96
CA VAL A 387 7.22 -9.23 -14.15
C VAL A 387 8.73 -9.27 -14.43
N PHE A 388 9.34 -8.12 -14.71
CA PHE A 388 10.78 -8.05 -14.93
C PHE A 388 11.56 -8.41 -13.67
N TYR A 389 12.25 -9.54 -13.74
CA TYR A 389 12.95 -10.15 -12.62
C TYR A 389 14.35 -10.62 -13.05
N GLN A 390 15.38 -10.29 -12.27
CA GLN A 390 16.76 -10.64 -12.57
C GLN A 390 17.27 -11.76 -11.65
N THR A 391 17.79 -12.83 -12.21
CA THR A 391 18.42 -13.93 -11.47
C THR A 391 19.93 -13.82 -11.38
N ILE A 392 20.56 -13.09 -12.30
CA ILE A 392 22.02 -12.89 -12.40
C ILE A 392 22.39 -11.40 -12.35
N SER A 393 23.63 -11.09 -12.04
CA SER A 393 24.14 -9.72 -12.04
C SER A 393 24.36 -9.19 -13.46
N ASP A 394 24.41 -7.86 -13.58
CA ASP A 394 24.75 -7.18 -14.83
C ASP A 394 26.12 -7.62 -15.36
N LYS A 395 27.08 -7.85 -14.45
CA LYS A 395 28.42 -8.33 -14.78
C LYS A 395 28.39 -9.75 -15.36
N GLU A 396 27.72 -10.67 -14.69
CA GLU A 396 27.55 -12.05 -15.16
C GLU A 396 26.83 -12.09 -16.52
N TYR A 397 25.83 -11.23 -16.71
CA TYR A 397 25.12 -11.13 -17.99
C TYR A 397 26.04 -10.56 -19.09
N CYS A 398 26.86 -9.55 -18.79
CA CYS A 398 27.86 -9.01 -19.72
C CYS A 398 28.87 -10.07 -20.14
N GLU A 399 29.39 -10.84 -19.19
CA GLU A 399 30.32 -11.96 -19.46
C GLU A 399 29.67 -13.01 -20.36
N LYS A 400 28.43 -13.41 -20.08
CA LYS A 400 27.65 -14.33 -20.91
C LYS A 400 27.43 -13.84 -22.34
N GLN A 401 27.22 -12.54 -22.51
CA GLN A 401 26.96 -11.91 -23.81
C GLN A 401 28.22 -11.44 -24.55
N GLY A 402 29.40 -11.55 -23.94
CA GLY A 402 30.68 -11.11 -24.54
C GLY A 402 30.73 -9.58 -24.76
N VAL A 403 30.04 -8.78 -23.92
CA VAL A 403 30.01 -7.32 -24.03
C VAL A 403 30.56 -6.67 -22.76
N ASN A 404 31.09 -5.43 -22.88
CA ASN A 404 31.49 -4.67 -21.72
C ASN A 404 30.29 -3.93 -21.10
N LEU A 405 30.45 -3.49 -19.84
CA LEU A 405 29.41 -2.83 -19.08
C LEU A 405 28.91 -1.52 -19.72
N THR A 406 29.78 -0.79 -20.43
CA THR A 406 29.39 0.45 -21.13
C THR A 406 28.45 0.17 -22.29
N GLN A 407 28.77 -0.84 -23.11
CA GLN A 407 27.92 -1.28 -24.22
C GLN A 407 26.58 -1.82 -23.70
N PHE A 408 26.62 -2.62 -22.64
CA PHE A 408 25.45 -3.14 -21.96
C PHE A 408 24.54 -2.02 -21.47
N ASN A 409 25.05 -1.05 -20.69
CA ASN A 409 24.28 0.07 -20.16
C ASN A 409 23.67 0.93 -21.27
N LYS A 410 24.41 1.19 -22.35
CA LYS A 410 23.89 1.92 -23.51
C LYS A 410 22.70 1.19 -24.14
N LYS A 411 22.79 -0.12 -24.31
CA LYS A 411 21.73 -0.95 -24.86
C LYS A 411 20.53 -1.00 -23.93
N LEU A 412 20.75 -1.25 -22.64
CA LEU A 412 19.71 -1.30 -21.61
C LEU A 412 18.92 0.02 -21.53
N ASN A 413 19.62 1.15 -21.49
CA ASN A 413 18.99 2.48 -21.44
C ASN A 413 18.11 2.74 -22.66
N ARG A 414 18.57 2.36 -23.88
CA ARG A 414 17.77 2.48 -25.10
C ARG A 414 16.50 1.62 -25.02
N ILE A 415 16.64 0.38 -24.57
CA ILE A 415 15.52 -0.56 -24.41
C ILE A 415 14.52 -0.04 -23.38
N ASN A 416 14.99 0.37 -22.21
CA ASN A 416 14.12 0.90 -21.14
C ASN A 416 13.40 2.17 -21.59
N SER A 417 14.05 3.04 -22.38
CA SER A 417 13.40 4.23 -22.97
C SER A 417 12.29 3.85 -23.96
N LEU A 418 12.51 2.83 -24.79
CA LEU A 418 11.50 2.33 -25.71
C LEU A 418 10.30 1.72 -24.96
N LEU A 419 10.57 0.86 -23.98
CA LEU A 419 9.53 0.26 -23.14
C LEU A 419 8.75 1.32 -22.35
N LYS A 420 9.42 2.36 -21.87
CA LYS A 420 8.77 3.48 -21.19
C LYS A 420 7.77 4.19 -22.11
N ILE A 421 8.16 4.50 -23.35
CA ILE A 421 7.28 5.14 -24.35
C ILE A 421 6.04 4.28 -24.62
N GLU A 422 6.19 2.97 -24.71
CA GLU A 422 5.07 2.07 -24.94
C GLU A 422 4.17 1.97 -23.69
N ARG A 423 4.75 1.88 -22.50
CA ARG A 423 4.01 1.81 -21.24
C ARG A 423 3.21 3.09 -20.95
N GLU A 424 3.72 4.26 -21.31
CA GLU A 424 3.02 5.55 -21.14
C GLU A 424 1.73 5.67 -21.98
N LYS A 425 1.52 4.78 -22.95
CA LYS A 425 0.27 4.71 -23.72
C LYS A 425 -0.86 3.97 -23.00
N ARG A 426 -0.53 3.21 -21.96
CA ARG A 426 -1.48 2.44 -21.15
C ARG A 426 -2.30 3.36 -20.24
N VAL A 427 -3.41 2.84 -19.73
CA VAL A 427 -4.15 3.52 -18.67
C VAL A 427 -3.29 3.54 -17.40
N HIS A 428 -3.10 4.73 -16.84
CA HIS A 428 -2.27 4.91 -15.64
C HIS A 428 -3.05 4.53 -14.39
N PRO A 429 -2.40 3.92 -13.38
CA PRO A 429 -2.99 3.74 -12.07
C PRO A 429 -3.22 5.09 -11.40
N ILE A 430 -4.22 5.15 -10.54
CA ILE A 430 -4.58 6.38 -9.84
C ILE A 430 -3.48 6.76 -8.84
N ILE A 431 -3.16 8.05 -8.82
CA ILE A 431 -2.26 8.66 -7.83
C ILE A 431 -3.10 9.26 -6.72
N ASP A 432 -2.87 8.85 -5.47
CA ASP A 432 -3.40 9.56 -4.32
C ASP A 432 -2.55 10.80 -4.05
N SER A 433 -3.10 11.95 -4.41
CA SER A 433 -2.41 13.25 -4.32
C SER A 433 -2.37 13.84 -2.91
N LYS A 434 -2.74 13.09 -1.92
CA LYS A 434 -2.66 13.46 -0.50
C LYS A 434 -1.23 13.76 -0.10
N ILE A 435 -1.03 14.83 0.68
CA ILE A 435 0.28 15.20 1.24
C ILE A 435 0.30 14.84 2.72
N ILE A 436 1.17 13.91 3.07
CA ILE A 436 1.37 13.49 4.45
C ILE A 436 2.70 14.05 4.94
N PHE A 437 2.66 14.87 5.98
CA PHE A 437 3.84 15.57 6.50
C PHE A 437 4.97 14.61 6.86
N SER A 438 4.68 13.58 7.65
CA SER A 438 5.69 12.62 8.13
C SER A 438 6.36 11.83 6.98
N TRP A 439 5.63 11.49 5.92
CA TRP A 439 6.19 10.78 4.76
C TRP A 439 7.08 11.66 3.91
N ASN A 440 6.72 12.94 3.76
CA ASN A 440 7.58 13.93 3.12
C ASN A 440 8.85 14.21 3.97
N ALA A 441 8.73 14.22 5.28
CA ALA A 441 9.89 14.34 6.18
C ALA A 441 10.84 13.13 6.08
N LEU A 442 10.31 11.89 5.95
CA LEU A 442 11.10 10.70 5.63
C LEU A 442 11.82 10.84 4.28
N THR A 443 11.15 11.42 3.29
CA THR A 443 11.74 11.68 1.96
C THR A 443 12.91 12.66 2.04
N ILE A 444 12.76 13.77 2.79
CA ILE A 444 13.86 14.71 3.05
C ILE A 444 15.05 13.97 3.66
N ARG A 445 14.83 13.13 4.67
CA ARG A 445 15.89 12.34 5.31
C ARG A 445 16.61 11.45 4.29
N GLY A 446 15.85 10.68 3.48
CA GLY A 446 16.43 9.81 2.45
C GLY A 446 17.26 10.56 1.43
N LEU A 447 16.78 11.70 0.97
CA LEU A 447 17.50 12.60 0.05
C LEU A 447 18.78 13.17 0.67
N VAL A 448 18.73 13.59 1.93
CA VAL A 448 19.91 14.09 2.66
C VAL A 448 20.95 12.97 2.85
N ASP A 449 20.52 11.75 3.17
CA ASP A 449 21.42 10.59 3.27
C ASP A 449 22.06 10.28 1.91
N SER A 450 21.30 10.38 0.82
CA SER A 450 21.78 10.23 -0.56
C SER A 450 22.82 11.31 -0.93
N TYR A 451 22.55 12.57 -0.60
CA TYR A 451 23.53 13.65 -0.79
C TYR A 451 24.82 13.44 0.01
N LYS A 452 24.70 13.09 1.30
CA LYS A 452 25.89 12.82 2.14
C LYS A 452 26.76 11.71 1.57
N THR A 453 26.18 10.78 0.87
CA THR A 453 26.84 9.61 0.31
C THR A 453 27.44 9.87 -1.06
N THR A 454 26.67 10.47 -1.96
CA THR A 454 27.05 10.67 -3.37
C THR A 454 27.74 12.01 -3.62
N LYS A 455 27.50 13.01 -2.76
CA LYS A 455 27.86 14.43 -2.93
C LYS A 455 27.18 15.10 -4.13
N ASP A 456 26.19 14.43 -4.74
CA ASP A 456 25.46 15.01 -5.86
C ASP A 456 24.40 16.00 -5.35
N PRO A 457 24.47 17.29 -5.77
CA PRO A 457 23.56 18.32 -5.30
C PRO A 457 22.10 18.11 -5.68
N VAL A 458 21.77 17.22 -6.64
CA VAL A 458 20.41 16.94 -7.06
C VAL A 458 19.55 16.50 -5.87
N PHE A 459 20.09 15.66 -5.00
CA PHE A 459 19.39 15.16 -3.80
C PHE A 459 19.18 16.29 -2.77
N LEU A 460 20.19 17.10 -2.50
CA LEU A 460 20.08 18.20 -1.53
C LEU A 460 19.09 19.26 -2.01
N ASN A 461 19.16 19.63 -3.29
CA ASN A 461 18.26 20.63 -3.86
C ASN A 461 16.79 20.18 -3.73
N LYS A 462 16.50 18.92 -4.05
CA LYS A 462 15.14 18.37 -3.88
C LYS A 462 14.71 18.36 -2.41
N ALA A 463 15.59 17.96 -1.49
CA ALA A 463 15.30 17.97 -0.04
C ALA A 463 14.96 19.38 0.45
N LEU A 464 15.70 20.42 0.01
CA LEU A 464 15.44 21.82 0.36
C LEU A 464 14.11 22.33 -0.21
N LEU A 465 13.77 21.96 -1.45
CA LEU A 465 12.48 22.33 -2.06
C LEU A 465 11.30 21.73 -1.25
N ILE A 466 11.36 20.45 -0.92
CA ILE A 466 10.32 19.79 -0.10
C ILE A 466 10.24 20.47 1.27
N ASN A 467 11.37 20.68 1.95
CA ASN A 467 11.41 21.29 3.28
C ASN A 467 10.78 22.70 3.30
N ASN A 468 11.12 23.52 2.31
CA ASN A 468 10.56 24.86 2.20
C ASN A 468 9.04 24.84 2.00
N SER A 469 8.54 23.92 1.16
CA SER A 469 7.11 23.77 0.92
C SER A 469 6.36 23.24 2.14
N LEU A 470 6.91 22.23 2.83
CA LEU A 470 6.33 21.71 4.09
C LEU A 470 6.25 22.81 5.15
N SER A 471 7.37 23.52 5.37
CA SER A 471 7.43 24.59 6.39
C SER A 471 6.41 25.70 6.13
N LYS A 472 6.20 26.04 4.86
CA LYS A 472 5.27 27.10 4.47
C LYS A 472 3.80 26.68 4.57
N LYS A 473 3.49 25.40 4.24
CA LYS A 473 2.10 24.96 4.04
C LYS A 473 1.53 24.15 5.21
N MET A 474 2.37 23.41 5.92
CA MET A 474 1.94 22.43 6.90
C MET A 474 2.42 22.73 8.33
N ILE A 475 3.11 23.86 8.55
CA ILE A 475 3.48 24.30 9.89
C ILE A 475 2.82 25.66 10.13
N ASP A 476 1.87 25.71 11.07
CA ASP A 476 1.25 26.95 11.54
C ASP A 476 1.51 27.13 13.04
N LYS A 477 2.09 28.28 13.43
CA LYS A 477 2.40 28.64 14.84
C LYS A 477 3.09 27.51 15.61
N ASN A 478 4.05 26.83 14.99
CA ASN A 478 4.77 25.65 15.53
C ASN A 478 3.89 24.37 15.71
N ILE A 479 2.72 24.35 15.15
CA ILE A 479 1.87 23.13 15.09
C ILE A 479 2.02 22.52 13.69
N ILE A 480 2.38 21.23 13.66
CA ILE A 480 2.42 20.45 12.43
C ILE A 480 1.00 20.00 12.10
N GLN A 481 0.53 20.30 10.89
CA GLN A 481 -0.72 19.78 10.35
C GLN A 481 -0.45 18.43 9.67
N HIS A 482 -1.38 17.52 9.87
CA HIS A 482 -1.31 16.18 9.27
C HIS A 482 -2.17 16.13 8.00
#